data_2603df24376010cf5933a445b1457cdb
#
_entry.id   2603df24376010cf5933a445b1457cdb
#
_cell.length_a   1.000
_cell.length_b   1.000
_cell.length_c   1.000
_cell.angle_alpha   90.00
_cell.angle_beta   90.00
_cell.angle_gamma   90.00
#
_symmetry.space_group_name_H-M   'P 1'
#
loop_
_entity.id
_entity.type
_entity.pdbx_description
1 polymer ?
#
loop_
_entity_poly.entity_id
_entity_poly.type
_entity_poly.pdbx_seq_one_letter_code
_entity_poly.pdbx_strand_id
1 'polypeptide(L)'
;RSYRRSPLNRATEVRRQPGSAIKPLVFAAALMEGYGPDSPIEDRPVRYEVNGRLWQPQNYDGRYRGEITLTQGLVESVNTVAVQLVATIGIDKVFKLCQEAGLPLVKSGVKNDRGLAPLALGGLTKGVTPLELAAAYTVFANRGLRLEPVAFLRVEDANGRLLRRGKRGQRRVLPDWVAFNMTKMLEKVLTEGTGVRGNPGRPAAGKTGTTSGNTNAWFVGYTPEILAVVWLGNDDNSPLRAGGQVLGSGTAAELWGDFIRRALTGVPVRGF
;
A
#
# COMPACT_ATOMS: atom_id res chain seq x y z
N ARG A 1 -5.61 -2.17 -25.16
CA ARG A 1 -4.41 -1.33 -25.35
C ARG A 1 -3.60 -1.87 -26.54
N SER A 2 -3.15 -1.02 -27.44
CA SER A 2 -2.27 -1.42 -28.55
C SER A 2 -0.81 -1.14 -28.17
N TYR A 3 0.05 -2.15 -28.22
CA TYR A 3 1.49 -2.01 -27.98
C TYR A 3 2.13 -0.98 -28.94
N ARG A 4 1.68 -0.96 -30.20
CA ARG A 4 2.18 0.00 -31.20
C ARG A 4 1.90 1.46 -30.84
N ARG A 5 0.76 1.75 -30.18
CA ARG A 5 0.35 3.11 -29.79
C ARG A 5 0.85 3.51 -28.40
N SER A 6 1.09 2.56 -27.51
CA SER A 6 1.51 2.82 -26.14
C SER A 6 2.31 1.61 -25.64
N PRO A 7 3.62 1.53 -25.99
CA PRO A 7 4.47 0.39 -25.63
C PRO A 7 4.77 0.34 -24.13
N LEU A 8 4.80 1.49 -23.44
CA LEU A 8 5.13 1.56 -22.02
C LEU A 8 4.10 0.80 -21.17
N ASN A 9 4.55 -0.25 -20.50
CA ASN A 9 3.73 -0.98 -19.54
C ASN A 9 3.78 -0.32 -18.17
N ARG A 10 2.83 0.56 -17.88
CA ARG A 10 2.80 1.31 -16.62
C ARG A 10 2.64 0.44 -15.38
N ALA A 11 2.14 -0.77 -15.51
CA ALA A 11 2.02 -1.68 -14.37
C ALA A 11 3.36 -2.26 -13.90
N THR A 12 4.35 -2.36 -14.80
CA THR A 12 5.64 -3.04 -14.53
C THR A 12 6.85 -2.13 -14.67
N GLU A 13 6.72 -0.98 -15.34
CA GLU A 13 7.87 -0.15 -15.72
C GLU A 13 7.83 1.24 -15.07
N VAL A 14 6.64 1.82 -14.86
CA VAL A 14 6.52 3.15 -14.29
C VAL A 14 6.56 3.11 -12.78
N ARG A 15 7.57 3.76 -12.20
CA ARG A 15 7.74 3.87 -10.74
C ARG A 15 7.22 5.21 -10.26
N ARG A 16 6.44 5.18 -9.19
CA ARG A 16 5.90 6.36 -8.52
C ARG A 16 5.93 6.17 -7.01
N GLN A 17 5.99 7.27 -6.29
CA GLN A 17 5.93 7.23 -4.83
C GLN A 17 4.58 6.67 -4.38
N PRO A 18 4.55 5.64 -3.50
CA PRO A 18 3.30 5.04 -3.03
C PRO A 18 2.52 5.93 -2.04
N GLY A 19 3.17 6.93 -1.46
CA GLY A 19 2.56 7.74 -0.41
C GLY A 19 2.06 6.86 0.74
N SER A 20 0.90 7.18 1.29
CA SER A 20 0.31 6.46 2.42
C SER A 20 -0.02 4.98 2.16
N ALA A 21 0.12 4.49 0.92
CA ALA A 21 -0.04 3.05 0.65
C ALA A 21 1.09 2.20 1.26
N ILE A 22 2.19 2.80 1.74
CA ILE A 22 3.23 2.08 2.49
C ILE A 22 2.83 1.81 3.95
N LYS A 23 1.96 2.64 4.54
CA LYS A 23 1.62 2.62 5.98
C LYS A 23 1.23 1.25 6.53
N PRO A 24 0.49 0.38 5.83
CA PRO A 24 0.18 -0.94 6.36
C PRO A 24 1.41 -1.75 6.78
N LEU A 25 2.57 -1.58 6.12
CA LEU A 25 3.81 -2.25 6.54
C LEU A 25 4.38 -1.65 7.83
N VAL A 26 4.24 -0.34 8.04
CA VAL A 26 4.62 0.33 9.31
C VAL A 26 3.75 -0.16 10.46
N PHE A 27 2.44 -0.24 10.24
CA PHE A 27 1.48 -0.72 11.25
C PHE A 27 1.64 -2.22 11.53
N ALA A 28 1.96 -3.02 10.52
CA ALA A 28 2.32 -4.43 10.72
C ALA A 28 3.60 -4.57 11.58
N ALA A 29 4.60 -3.71 11.36
CA ALA A 29 5.79 -3.68 12.22
C ALA A 29 5.41 -3.32 13.67
N ALA A 30 4.48 -2.38 13.88
CA ALA A 30 3.98 -2.03 15.22
C ALA A 30 3.31 -3.22 15.90
N LEU A 31 2.45 -3.95 15.20
CA LEU A 31 1.84 -5.17 15.73
C LEU A 31 2.91 -6.20 16.14
N MET A 32 3.96 -6.40 15.32
CA MET A 32 5.07 -7.31 15.63
C MET A 32 5.87 -6.88 16.87
N GLU A 33 5.89 -5.60 17.19
CA GLU A 33 6.55 -5.03 18.39
C GLU A 33 5.62 -4.97 19.62
N GLY A 34 4.44 -5.62 19.55
CA GLY A 34 3.54 -5.78 20.69
C GLY A 34 2.40 -4.78 20.79
N TYR A 35 2.26 -3.86 19.83
CA TYR A 35 1.03 -3.05 19.75
C TYR A 35 -0.16 -3.93 19.38
N GLY A 36 -1.33 -3.64 19.95
CA GLY A 36 -2.60 -4.20 19.52
C GLY A 36 -3.35 -3.23 18.59
N PRO A 37 -4.39 -3.70 17.87
CA PRO A 37 -5.26 -2.82 17.07
C PRO A 37 -5.87 -1.66 17.87
N ASP A 38 -6.16 -1.88 19.13
CA ASP A 38 -6.78 -0.90 20.04
C ASP A 38 -5.76 -0.18 20.95
N SER A 39 -4.46 -0.42 20.76
CA SER A 39 -3.42 0.30 21.50
C SER A 39 -3.58 1.80 21.30
N PRO A 40 -3.56 2.61 22.39
CA PRO A 40 -3.64 4.05 22.30
C PRO A 40 -2.35 4.61 21.68
N ILE A 41 -2.51 5.62 20.83
CA ILE A 41 -1.42 6.41 20.28
C ILE A 41 -1.88 7.86 20.12
N GLU A 42 -1.01 8.80 20.44
CA GLU A 42 -1.37 10.20 20.43
C GLU A 42 -1.09 10.86 19.05
N ASP A 43 -2.13 11.32 18.38
CA ASP A 43 -2.02 12.19 17.20
C ASP A 43 -1.81 13.63 17.64
N ARG A 44 -0.56 14.07 17.67
CA ARG A 44 -0.14 15.42 18.09
C ARG A 44 0.97 15.97 17.20
N PRO A 45 1.27 17.27 17.25
CA PRO A 45 2.46 17.83 16.63
C PRO A 45 3.71 17.14 17.16
N VAL A 46 4.53 16.61 16.27
CA VAL A 46 5.81 15.99 16.59
C VAL A 46 6.94 16.65 15.80
N ARG A 47 8.14 16.64 16.34
CA ARG A 47 9.33 17.23 15.70
C ARG A 47 10.48 16.24 15.78
N TYR A 48 11.20 16.09 14.69
CA TYR A 48 12.37 15.23 14.58
C TYR A 48 13.50 15.98 13.92
N GLU A 49 14.72 15.73 14.35
CA GLU A 49 15.90 16.17 13.63
C GLU A 49 16.22 15.17 12.51
N VAL A 50 16.24 15.66 11.27
CA VAL A 50 16.54 14.87 10.09
C VAL A 50 17.62 15.60 9.29
N ASN A 51 18.81 14.98 9.15
CA ASN A 51 19.95 15.56 8.45
C ASN A 51 20.32 16.98 8.93
N GLY A 52 20.34 17.21 10.25
CA GLY A 52 20.66 18.49 10.87
C GLY A 52 19.59 19.57 10.71
N ARG A 53 18.38 19.20 10.27
CA ARG A 53 17.25 20.12 10.13
C ARG A 53 16.05 19.63 10.93
N LEU A 54 15.37 20.58 11.57
CA LEU A 54 14.12 20.28 12.26
C LEU A 54 13.02 20.00 11.23
N TRP A 55 12.43 18.80 11.30
CA TRP A 55 11.31 18.39 10.47
C TRP A 55 10.07 18.14 11.32
N GLN A 56 8.97 18.73 10.91
CA GLN A 56 7.66 18.58 11.56
C GLN A 56 6.66 18.03 10.55
N PRO A 57 6.36 16.72 10.61
CA PRO A 57 5.33 16.11 9.78
C PRO A 57 3.96 16.67 10.12
N GLN A 58 3.12 16.87 9.11
CA GLN A 58 1.75 17.32 9.27
C GLN A 58 0.77 16.27 8.74
N ASN A 59 -0.41 16.19 9.35
CA ASN A 59 -1.52 15.44 8.80
C ASN A 59 -2.04 16.11 7.52
N TYR A 60 -2.61 15.33 6.62
CA TYR A 60 -3.10 15.83 5.32
C TYR A 60 -4.17 16.92 5.48
N ASP A 61 -5.04 16.77 6.47
CA ASP A 61 -6.11 17.71 6.81
C ASP A 61 -5.67 18.84 7.77
N GLY A 62 -4.41 18.84 8.20
CA GLY A 62 -3.85 19.82 9.15
C GLY A 62 -4.37 19.69 10.58
N ARG A 63 -5.16 18.66 10.91
CA ARG A 63 -5.77 18.46 12.23
C ARG A 63 -5.01 17.43 13.06
N TYR A 64 -5.13 17.54 14.38
CA TYR A 64 -4.65 16.57 15.35
C TYR A 64 -5.81 16.10 16.20
N ARG A 65 -5.86 14.78 16.47
CA ARG A 65 -7.01 14.09 17.06
C ARG A 65 -6.84 13.79 18.55
N GLY A 66 -5.63 14.02 19.09
CA GLY A 66 -5.29 13.60 20.45
C GLY A 66 -5.10 12.08 20.53
N GLU A 67 -5.54 11.49 21.62
CA GLU A 67 -5.44 10.03 21.81
C GLU A 67 -6.45 9.31 20.90
N ILE A 68 -5.93 8.41 20.07
CA ILE A 68 -6.70 7.54 19.17
C ILE A 68 -6.15 6.11 19.23
N THR A 69 -6.90 5.14 18.72
CA THR A 69 -6.40 3.77 18.59
C THR A 69 -5.43 3.62 17.39
N LEU A 70 -4.58 2.60 17.45
CA LEU A 70 -3.74 2.22 16.32
C LEU A 70 -4.58 2.01 15.05
N THR A 71 -5.74 1.35 15.19
CA THR A 71 -6.71 1.16 14.09
C THR A 71 -7.15 2.49 13.49
N GLN A 72 -7.59 3.45 14.30
CA GLN A 72 -8.00 4.77 13.82
C GLN A 72 -6.87 5.49 13.08
N GLY A 73 -5.64 5.41 13.59
CA GLY A 73 -4.46 5.97 12.93
C GLY A 73 -4.24 5.42 11.52
N LEU A 74 -4.52 4.13 11.28
CA LEU A 74 -4.45 3.51 9.94
C LEU A 74 -5.64 3.90 9.07
N VAL A 75 -6.86 3.82 9.61
CA VAL A 75 -8.13 4.07 8.92
C VAL A 75 -8.18 5.49 8.37
N GLU A 76 -7.81 6.47 9.19
CA GLU A 76 -7.76 7.87 8.82
C GLU A 76 -6.43 8.28 8.17
N SER A 77 -5.51 7.31 8.05
CA SER A 77 -4.21 7.54 7.39
C SER A 77 -3.37 8.65 8.03
N VAL A 78 -3.35 8.72 9.37
CA VAL A 78 -2.69 9.77 10.15
C VAL A 78 -1.18 9.72 9.93
N ASN A 79 -0.58 10.86 9.52
CA ASN A 79 0.84 10.96 9.20
C ASN A 79 1.71 10.95 10.45
N THR A 80 1.34 11.74 11.45
CA THR A 80 2.09 11.86 12.71
C THR A 80 2.19 10.53 13.44
N VAL A 81 1.12 9.74 13.44
CA VAL A 81 1.10 8.39 13.99
C VAL A 81 2.08 7.48 13.25
N ALA A 82 2.03 7.46 11.92
CA ALA A 82 2.94 6.62 11.13
C ALA A 82 4.41 6.99 11.37
N VAL A 83 4.73 8.29 11.47
CA VAL A 83 6.09 8.76 11.75
C VAL A 83 6.53 8.38 13.17
N GLN A 84 5.68 8.54 14.17
CA GLN A 84 5.95 8.13 15.55
C GLN A 84 6.23 6.64 15.64
N LEU A 85 5.45 5.80 14.95
CA LEU A 85 5.67 4.35 14.91
C LEU A 85 7.04 4.02 14.33
N VAL A 86 7.45 4.61 13.20
CA VAL A 86 8.79 4.37 12.63
C VAL A 86 9.88 4.82 13.59
N ALA A 87 9.70 5.97 14.27
CA ALA A 87 10.67 6.48 15.23
C ALA A 87 10.82 5.57 16.47
N THR A 88 9.70 5.06 16.98
CA THR A 88 9.67 4.20 18.18
C THR A 88 10.17 2.78 17.89
N ILE A 89 9.71 2.17 16.80
CA ILE A 89 10.09 0.81 16.39
C ILE A 89 11.54 0.75 15.92
N GLY A 90 12.00 1.83 15.30
CA GLY A 90 13.33 1.95 14.71
C GLY A 90 13.30 1.77 13.19
N ILE A 91 14.02 2.67 12.52
CA ILE A 91 14.11 2.74 11.06
C ILE A 91 14.52 1.40 10.46
N ASP A 92 15.50 0.71 11.07
CA ASP A 92 16.06 -0.52 10.49
C ASP A 92 15.08 -1.69 10.49
N LYS A 93 14.27 -1.83 11.52
CA LYS A 93 13.24 -2.87 11.59
C LYS A 93 12.16 -2.66 10.51
N VAL A 94 11.65 -1.44 10.39
CA VAL A 94 10.64 -1.10 9.38
C VAL A 94 11.22 -1.21 7.97
N PHE A 95 12.44 -0.74 7.77
CA PHE A 95 13.14 -0.86 6.49
C PHE A 95 13.30 -2.32 6.06
N LYS A 96 13.75 -3.18 6.98
CA LYS A 96 13.89 -4.63 6.74
C LYS A 96 12.57 -5.27 6.36
N LEU A 97 11.49 -4.97 7.10
CA LEU A 97 10.16 -5.50 6.79
C LEU A 97 9.69 -5.07 5.40
N CYS A 98 9.85 -3.79 5.04
CA CYS A 98 9.50 -3.29 3.72
C CYS A 98 10.28 -3.99 2.60
N GLN A 99 11.59 -4.27 2.81
CA GLN A 99 12.40 -5.04 1.87
C GLN A 99 11.92 -6.50 1.76
N GLU A 100 11.62 -7.14 2.88
CA GLU A 100 11.10 -8.50 2.92
C GLU A 100 9.72 -8.59 2.26
N ALA A 101 8.90 -7.57 2.37
CA ALA A 101 7.67 -7.45 1.60
C ALA A 101 7.90 -7.23 0.09
N GLY A 102 9.13 -6.89 -0.32
CA GLY A 102 9.56 -6.77 -1.72
C GLY A 102 9.55 -5.37 -2.30
N LEU A 103 9.50 -4.34 -1.45
CA LEU A 103 9.65 -2.96 -1.93
C LEU A 103 11.10 -2.69 -2.33
N PRO A 104 11.33 -1.97 -3.46
CA PRO A 104 12.65 -1.71 -4.03
C PRO A 104 13.37 -0.56 -3.32
N LEU A 105 13.59 -0.67 -2.02
CA LEU A 105 14.17 0.39 -1.20
C LEU A 105 15.65 0.62 -1.52
N VAL A 106 16.06 1.88 -1.54
CA VAL A 106 17.47 2.31 -1.67
C VAL A 106 18.13 2.26 -0.30
N LYS A 107 19.18 1.43 -0.17
CA LYS A 107 19.84 1.15 1.12
C LYS A 107 20.84 2.20 1.57
N SER A 108 21.52 2.85 0.63
CA SER A 108 22.65 3.74 0.89
C SER A 108 22.80 4.80 -0.19
N GLY A 109 23.65 5.79 0.05
CA GLY A 109 23.87 6.93 -0.82
C GLY A 109 23.26 8.21 -0.27
N VAL A 110 23.52 9.33 -0.95
CA VAL A 110 23.04 10.67 -0.55
C VAL A 110 21.52 10.71 -0.47
N LYS A 111 20.85 10.05 -1.42
CA LYS A 111 19.39 9.83 -1.37
C LYS A 111 19.15 8.35 -1.12
N ASN A 112 18.59 8.01 0.02
CA ASN A 112 18.25 6.64 0.41
C ASN A 112 16.94 6.64 1.19
N ASP A 113 16.40 5.44 1.42
CA ASP A 113 15.08 5.27 2.05
C ASP A 113 15.17 4.92 3.55
N ARG A 114 16.40 4.94 4.15
CA ARG A 114 16.60 4.72 5.59
C ARG A 114 16.33 6.00 6.35
N GLY A 115 15.06 6.34 6.52
CA GLY A 115 14.64 7.55 7.20
C GLY A 115 13.16 7.54 7.58
N LEU A 116 12.76 8.45 8.46
CA LEU A 116 11.39 8.55 8.96
C LEU A 116 10.40 8.84 7.82
N ALA A 117 10.66 9.86 7.02
CA ALA A 117 9.73 10.30 5.97
C ALA A 117 9.56 9.24 4.85
N PRO A 118 10.63 8.66 4.26
CA PRO A 118 10.46 7.62 3.25
C PRO A 118 9.63 6.43 3.74
N LEU A 119 9.91 5.92 4.93
CA LEU A 119 9.26 4.72 5.46
C LEU A 119 7.83 4.99 5.96
N ALA A 120 7.60 6.11 6.65
CA ALA A 120 6.29 6.42 7.21
C ALA A 120 5.31 6.99 6.18
N LEU A 121 5.80 7.77 5.22
CA LEU A 121 4.96 8.55 4.30
C LEU A 121 5.12 8.14 2.83
N GLY A 122 5.97 7.16 2.52
CA GLY A 122 6.11 6.61 1.19
C GLY A 122 6.82 7.51 0.18
N GLY A 123 7.61 8.48 0.65
CA GLY A 123 8.47 9.31 -0.18
C GLY A 123 9.72 8.55 -0.66
N LEU A 124 9.53 7.38 -1.27
CA LEU A 124 10.60 6.48 -1.65
C LEU A 124 11.44 7.05 -2.80
N THR A 125 12.76 6.90 -2.70
CA THR A 125 13.73 7.44 -3.67
C THR A 125 13.46 6.99 -5.10
N LYS A 126 13.22 5.69 -5.30
CA LYS A 126 12.90 5.12 -6.62
C LYS A 126 11.42 5.02 -6.89
N GLY A 127 10.58 5.13 -5.87
CA GLY A 127 9.17 4.77 -5.97
C GLY A 127 8.96 3.28 -6.20
N VAL A 128 7.73 2.91 -6.53
CA VAL A 128 7.30 1.52 -6.78
C VAL A 128 6.49 1.45 -8.07
N THR A 129 6.50 0.30 -8.72
CA THR A 129 5.52 -0.02 -9.78
C THR A 129 4.23 -0.54 -9.15
N PRO A 130 3.08 -0.46 -9.85
CA PRO A 130 1.84 -1.11 -9.39
C PRO A 130 2.02 -2.60 -9.09
N LEU A 131 2.81 -3.32 -9.88
CA LEU A 131 3.07 -4.75 -9.67
C LEU A 131 3.89 -5.01 -8.40
N GLU A 132 4.92 -4.20 -8.11
CA GLU A 132 5.72 -4.32 -6.89
C GLU A 132 4.87 -4.04 -5.65
N LEU A 133 4.00 -3.04 -5.72
CA LEU A 133 3.10 -2.71 -4.61
C LEU A 133 2.04 -3.81 -4.41
N ALA A 134 1.48 -4.36 -5.50
CA ALA A 134 0.59 -5.52 -5.43
C ALA A 134 1.28 -6.72 -4.76
N ALA A 135 2.51 -7.04 -5.19
CA ALA A 135 3.28 -8.13 -4.61
C ALA A 135 3.56 -7.93 -3.11
N ALA A 136 3.83 -6.69 -2.69
CA ALA A 136 4.03 -6.36 -1.28
C ALA A 136 2.76 -6.60 -0.45
N TYR A 137 1.57 -6.29 -0.98
CA TYR A 137 0.31 -6.48 -0.27
C TYR A 137 -0.14 -7.94 -0.19
N THR A 138 0.47 -8.85 -0.97
CA THR A 138 0.19 -10.28 -0.81
C THR A 138 0.47 -10.79 0.60
N VAL A 139 1.37 -10.15 1.36
CA VAL A 139 1.64 -10.51 2.76
C VAL A 139 0.41 -10.39 3.65
N PHE A 140 -0.50 -9.46 3.36
CA PHE A 140 -1.76 -9.31 4.09
C PHE A 140 -2.81 -10.27 3.54
N ALA A 141 -3.00 -10.30 2.22
CA ALA A 141 -4.01 -11.12 1.55
C ALA A 141 -3.78 -12.63 1.70
N ASN A 142 -2.53 -13.07 1.94
CA ASN A 142 -2.15 -14.47 2.05
C ASN A 142 -1.56 -14.82 3.43
N ARG A 143 -2.14 -14.31 4.48
CA ARG A 143 -1.86 -14.70 5.87
C ARG A 143 -0.36 -14.68 6.20
N GLY A 144 0.32 -13.61 5.79
CA GLY A 144 1.74 -13.37 6.03
C GLY A 144 2.70 -13.91 4.97
N LEU A 145 2.18 -14.55 3.92
CA LEU A 145 3.00 -15.07 2.82
C LEU A 145 3.10 -14.04 1.69
N ARG A 146 4.31 -13.59 1.39
CA ARG A 146 4.60 -12.86 0.17
C ARG A 146 4.62 -13.81 -1.00
N LEU A 147 3.91 -13.46 -2.05
CA LEU A 147 3.91 -14.20 -3.32
C LEU A 147 4.73 -13.43 -4.37
N GLU A 148 5.50 -14.18 -5.15
CA GLU A 148 6.19 -13.62 -6.32
C GLU A 148 5.26 -13.59 -7.52
N PRO A 149 5.16 -12.44 -8.24
CA PRO A 149 4.38 -12.37 -9.46
C PRO A 149 4.89 -13.34 -10.51
N VAL A 150 3.98 -14.02 -11.19
CA VAL A 150 4.30 -14.91 -12.32
C VAL A 150 3.52 -14.48 -13.56
N ALA A 151 4.21 -14.45 -14.71
CA ALA A 151 3.58 -14.05 -15.97
C ALA A 151 2.80 -15.19 -16.64
N PHE A 152 3.13 -16.45 -16.32
CA PHE A 152 2.45 -17.62 -16.85
C PHE A 152 2.46 -18.76 -15.80
N LEU A 153 1.45 -19.61 -15.85
CA LEU A 153 1.35 -20.80 -14.97
C LEU A 153 1.99 -22.02 -15.62
N ARG A 154 1.75 -22.18 -16.93
CA ARG A 154 2.29 -23.26 -17.75
C ARG A 154 2.36 -22.84 -19.21
N VAL A 155 3.26 -23.45 -19.95
CA VAL A 155 3.37 -23.35 -21.40
C VAL A 155 3.25 -24.77 -21.94
N GLU A 156 2.35 -24.98 -22.89
CA GLU A 156 2.09 -26.27 -23.55
C GLU A 156 2.28 -26.14 -25.06
N ASP A 157 2.68 -27.22 -25.71
CA ASP A 157 2.70 -27.29 -27.17
C ASP A 157 1.28 -27.54 -27.73
N ALA A 158 1.15 -27.60 -29.05
CA ALA A 158 -0.12 -27.81 -29.74
C ALA A 158 -0.81 -29.13 -29.39
N ASN A 159 -0.07 -30.11 -28.85
CA ASN A 159 -0.56 -31.43 -28.44
C ASN A 159 -0.87 -31.51 -26.95
N GLY A 160 -0.78 -30.37 -26.21
CA GLY A 160 -1.02 -30.35 -24.77
C GLY A 160 0.15 -30.81 -23.91
N ARG A 161 1.32 -31.10 -24.50
CA ARG A 161 2.51 -31.50 -23.76
C ARG A 161 3.08 -30.31 -23.02
N LEU A 162 3.32 -30.47 -21.70
CA LEU A 162 3.90 -29.46 -20.87
C LEU A 162 5.35 -29.15 -21.28
N LEU A 163 5.61 -27.94 -21.74
CA LEU A 163 6.97 -27.45 -22.09
C LEU A 163 7.62 -26.74 -20.90
N ARG A 164 6.85 -25.95 -20.12
CA ARG A 164 7.37 -25.19 -18.99
C ARG A 164 6.30 -24.93 -17.93
N ARG A 165 6.69 -24.98 -16.66
CA ARG A 165 5.88 -24.48 -15.53
C ARG A 165 6.43 -23.15 -15.03
N GLY A 166 5.54 -22.21 -14.74
CA GLY A 166 5.88 -20.99 -13.98
C GLY A 166 6.26 -21.39 -12.55
N LYS A 167 7.36 -20.85 -12.05
CA LYS A 167 7.76 -21.03 -10.65
C LYS A 167 7.00 -20.00 -9.81
N ARG A 168 6.21 -20.46 -8.85
CA ARG A 168 5.56 -19.61 -7.85
C ARG A 168 6.47 -19.59 -6.62
N GLY A 169 7.21 -18.50 -6.47
CA GLY A 169 7.94 -18.24 -5.22
C GLY A 169 6.98 -17.74 -4.15
N GLN A 170 7.13 -18.24 -2.93
CA GLN A 170 6.45 -17.72 -1.75
C GLN A 170 7.38 -17.71 -0.55
N ARG A 171 7.21 -16.73 0.32
CA ARG A 171 8.02 -16.57 1.52
C ARG A 171 7.16 -15.99 2.65
N ARG A 172 7.32 -16.55 3.87
CA ARG A 172 6.71 -15.94 5.06
C ARG A 172 7.46 -14.66 5.43
N VAL A 173 6.70 -13.59 5.57
CA VAL A 173 7.20 -12.25 5.93
C VAL A 173 6.56 -11.79 7.24
N LEU A 174 5.28 -12.10 7.45
CA LEU A 174 4.55 -11.76 8.65
C LEU A 174 4.06 -13.04 9.35
N PRO A 175 3.96 -13.04 10.68
CA PRO A 175 3.14 -13.99 11.41
C PRO A 175 1.69 -13.93 10.92
N ASP A 176 0.98 -15.08 10.95
CA ASP A 176 -0.41 -15.17 10.51
C ASP A 176 -1.33 -14.19 11.26
N TRP A 177 -1.17 -14.12 12.59
CA TRP A 177 -1.97 -13.24 13.44
C TRP A 177 -1.77 -11.75 13.12
N VAL A 178 -0.55 -11.33 12.70
CA VAL A 178 -0.29 -9.95 12.25
C VAL A 178 -1.05 -9.67 10.96
N ALA A 179 -0.97 -10.58 9.98
CA ALA A 179 -1.67 -10.42 8.71
C ALA A 179 -3.20 -10.39 8.91
N PHE A 180 -3.73 -11.22 9.81
CA PHE A 180 -5.15 -11.23 10.17
C PHE A 180 -5.58 -9.89 10.78
N ASN A 181 -4.88 -9.40 11.82
CA ASN A 181 -5.20 -8.12 12.45
C ASN A 181 -5.09 -6.96 11.45
N MET A 182 -4.03 -6.94 10.62
CA MET A 182 -3.90 -5.95 9.55
C MET A 182 -5.06 -6.00 8.57
N THR A 183 -5.53 -7.19 8.18
CA THR A 183 -6.70 -7.33 7.31
C THR A 183 -7.93 -6.71 7.96
N LYS A 184 -8.18 -6.99 9.26
CA LYS A 184 -9.31 -6.41 10.01
C LYS A 184 -9.24 -4.88 10.09
N MET A 185 -8.06 -4.33 10.33
CA MET A 185 -7.86 -2.88 10.32
C MET A 185 -8.06 -2.30 8.91
N LEU A 186 -7.61 -3.00 7.85
CA LEU A 186 -7.76 -2.56 6.46
C LEU A 186 -9.19 -2.72 5.91
N GLU A 187 -10.01 -3.63 6.47
CA GLU A 187 -11.46 -3.68 6.19
C GLU A 187 -12.12 -2.36 6.64
N LYS A 188 -11.75 -1.84 7.80
CA LYS A 188 -12.28 -0.57 8.32
C LYS A 188 -11.92 0.64 7.46
N VAL A 189 -10.81 0.62 6.73
CA VAL A 189 -10.49 1.67 5.74
C VAL A 189 -11.58 1.80 4.67
N LEU A 190 -12.20 0.68 4.27
CA LEU A 190 -13.26 0.64 3.25
C LEU A 190 -14.68 0.86 3.81
N THR A 191 -14.87 0.70 5.12
CA THR A 191 -16.20 0.86 5.74
C THR A 191 -16.38 2.22 6.40
N GLU A 192 -15.34 2.78 6.99
CA GLU A 192 -15.41 4.01 7.79
C GLU A 192 -14.25 4.99 7.54
N GLY A 193 -13.30 4.63 6.68
CA GLY A 193 -12.06 5.38 6.47
C GLY A 193 -11.91 6.04 5.11
N THR A 194 -10.66 6.32 4.76
CA THR A 194 -10.28 7.04 3.52
C THR A 194 -10.64 6.31 2.23
N GLY A 195 -10.96 5.01 2.31
CA GLY A 195 -11.28 4.14 1.19
C GLY A 195 -12.77 3.87 0.98
N VAL A 196 -13.67 4.51 1.73
CA VAL A 196 -15.11 4.21 1.74
C VAL A 196 -15.77 4.26 0.35
N ARG A 197 -15.31 5.12 -0.56
CA ARG A 197 -15.77 5.17 -1.95
C ARG A 197 -15.45 3.91 -2.75
N GLY A 198 -14.48 3.12 -2.29
CA GLY A 198 -14.06 1.86 -2.91
C GLY A 198 -14.78 0.62 -2.36
N ASN A 199 -15.72 0.77 -1.43
CA ASN A 199 -16.42 -0.39 -0.86
C ASN A 199 -17.19 -1.16 -1.95
N PRO A 200 -16.83 -2.44 -2.21
CA PRO A 200 -17.47 -3.23 -3.26
C PRO A 200 -18.77 -3.93 -2.82
N GLY A 201 -19.23 -3.74 -1.56
CA GLY A 201 -20.40 -4.41 -1.01
C GLY A 201 -20.16 -5.88 -0.62
N ARG A 202 -18.90 -6.28 -0.45
CA ARG A 202 -18.45 -7.60 0.02
C ARG A 202 -17.19 -7.46 0.86
N PRO A 203 -16.80 -8.48 1.64
CA PRO A 203 -15.56 -8.43 2.42
C PRO A 203 -14.36 -8.02 1.57
N ALA A 204 -13.75 -6.91 1.93
CA ALA A 204 -12.64 -6.32 1.22
C ALA A 204 -11.79 -5.47 2.17
N ALA A 205 -10.49 -5.48 1.95
CA ALA A 205 -9.52 -4.73 2.73
C ALA A 205 -8.64 -3.91 1.78
N GLY A 206 -8.20 -2.71 2.20
CA GLY A 206 -7.37 -1.90 1.30
C GLY A 206 -6.86 -0.63 1.93
N LYS A 207 -6.05 0.10 1.18
CA LYS A 207 -5.43 1.36 1.60
C LYS A 207 -5.32 2.34 0.45
N THR A 208 -5.65 3.58 0.75
CA THR A 208 -5.42 4.74 -0.12
C THR A 208 -3.97 5.21 -0.04
N GLY A 209 -3.45 5.73 -1.14
CA GLY A 209 -2.18 6.43 -1.19
C GLY A 209 -2.29 7.72 -2.00
N THR A 210 -1.83 8.82 -1.44
CA THR A 210 -1.75 10.11 -2.13
C THR A 210 -0.36 10.69 -1.89
N THR A 211 0.25 11.23 -2.92
CA THR A 211 1.52 11.95 -2.81
C THR A 211 1.28 13.45 -2.65
N SER A 212 2.26 14.15 -2.11
CA SER A 212 2.23 15.61 -2.03
C SER A 212 1.93 16.23 -3.40
N GLY A 213 1.10 17.28 -3.42
CA GLY A 213 0.69 17.94 -4.67
C GLY A 213 -0.30 17.13 -5.52
N ASN A 214 -0.85 16.01 -5.02
CA ASN A 214 -1.81 15.17 -5.74
C ASN A 214 -1.32 14.72 -7.12
N THR A 215 -0.05 14.42 -7.24
CA THR A 215 0.56 13.93 -8.51
C THR A 215 0.32 12.44 -8.74
N ASN A 216 0.10 11.67 -7.67
CA ASN A 216 -0.19 10.25 -7.71
C ASN A 216 -1.33 9.90 -6.75
N ALA A 217 -2.28 9.16 -7.23
CA ALA A 217 -3.39 8.61 -6.45
C ALA A 217 -3.40 7.09 -6.57
N TRP A 218 -3.35 6.41 -5.44
CA TRP A 218 -3.28 4.97 -5.32
C TRP A 218 -4.44 4.42 -4.54
N PHE A 219 -4.89 3.26 -4.94
CA PHE A 219 -5.64 2.35 -4.10
C PHE A 219 -5.13 0.93 -4.28
N VAL A 220 -4.76 0.30 -3.18
CA VAL A 220 -4.38 -1.12 -3.14
C VAL A 220 -5.38 -1.83 -2.27
N GLY A 221 -6.04 -2.82 -2.81
CA GLY A 221 -7.06 -3.55 -2.05
C GLY A 221 -7.16 -5.00 -2.50
N TYR A 222 -7.79 -5.80 -1.66
CA TYR A 222 -8.00 -7.21 -1.89
C TYR A 222 -9.31 -7.70 -1.27
N THR A 223 -9.86 -8.72 -1.88
CA THR A 223 -10.88 -9.60 -1.34
C THR A 223 -10.25 -10.97 -1.08
N PRO A 224 -10.94 -11.95 -0.52
CA PRO A 224 -10.42 -13.33 -0.46
C PRO A 224 -10.03 -13.91 -1.83
N GLU A 225 -10.58 -13.39 -2.92
CA GLU A 225 -10.38 -13.92 -4.28
C GLU A 225 -9.36 -13.14 -5.11
N ILE A 226 -9.32 -11.82 -4.99
CA ILE A 226 -8.54 -10.94 -5.88
C ILE A 226 -7.83 -9.85 -5.09
N LEU A 227 -6.55 -9.63 -5.41
CA LEU A 227 -5.80 -8.43 -5.05
C LEU A 227 -5.60 -7.59 -6.32
N ALA A 228 -5.96 -6.31 -6.24
CA ALA A 228 -5.78 -5.37 -7.34
C ALA A 228 -5.23 -4.02 -6.87
N VAL A 229 -4.53 -3.34 -7.78
CA VAL A 229 -3.99 -2.00 -7.55
C VAL A 229 -4.51 -1.07 -8.63
N VAL A 230 -5.01 0.09 -8.22
CA VAL A 230 -5.30 1.20 -9.11
C VAL A 230 -4.31 2.32 -8.84
N TRP A 231 -3.65 2.77 -9.88
CA TRP A 231 -2.84 3.98 -9.89
C TRP A 231 -3.34 4.96 -10.93
N LEU A 232 -3.52 6.19 -10.50
CA LEU A 232 -3.80 7.34 -11.36
C LEU A 232 -2.63 8.32 -11.26
N GLY A 233 -2.14 8.74 -12.39
CA GLY A 233 -1.02 9.67 -12.49
C GLY A 233 -0.77 10.11 -13.92
N ASN A 234 -0.11 11.23 -14.08
CA ASN A 234 0.39 11.71 -15.36
C ASN A 234 1.81 11.19 -15.62
N ASP A 235 2.17 10.99 -16.87
CA ASP A 235 3.51 10.49 -17.25
C ASP A 235 4.63 11.46 -16.86
N ASP A 236 4.34 12.76 -16.88
CA ASP A 236 5.22 13.86 -16.46
C ASP A 236 5.18 14.14 -14.95
N ASN A 237 4.41 13.34 -14.19
CA ASN A 237 4.20 13.53 -12.74
C ASN A 237 3.56 14.89 -12.37
N SER A 238 2.87 15.54 -13.30
CA SER A 238 2.06 16.73 -13.02
C SER A 238 0.84 16.38 -12.14
N PRO A 239 0.24 17.37 -11.45
CA PRO A 239 -0.94 17.14 -10.62
C PRO A 239 -2.11 16.55 -11.40
N LEU A 240 -2.81 15.60 -10.77
CA LEU A 240 -3.99 14.97 -11.35
C LEU A 240 -5.19 15.92 -11.33
N ARG A 241 -5.69 16.24 -12.51
CA ARG A 241 -6.89 17.09 -12.68
C ARG A 241 -7.82 16.53 -13.76
N ALA A 242 -9.11 16.61 -13.54
CA ALA A 242 -10.13 16.36 -14.55
C ALA A 242 -11.30 17.32 -14.34
N GLY A 243 -11.75 17.97 -15.41
CA GLY A 243 -12.85 18.95 -15.34
C GLY A 243 -12.58 20.10 -14.36
N GLY A 244 -11.34 20.54 -14.20
CA GLY A 244 -10.95 21.58 -13.24
C GLY A 244 -10.80 21.10 -11.79
N GLN A 245 -11.20 19.89 -11.45
CA GLN A 245 -11.10 19.30 -10.11
C GLN A 245 -9.81 18.51 -9.93
N VAL A 246 -9.27 18.55 -8.71
CA VAL A 246 -8.12 17.72 -8.32
C VAL A 246 -8.62 16.32 -8.02
N LEU A 247 -8.07 15.33 -8.73
CA LEU A 247 -8.33 13.92 -8.44
C LEU A 247 -7.40 13.41 -7.34
N GLY A 248 -7.94 12.58 -6.47
CA GLY A 248 -7.20 12.02 -5.35
C GLY A 248 -7.42 10.51 -5.21
N SER A 249 -6.90 9.95 -4.13
CA SER A 249 -7.01 8.51 -3.85
C SER A 249 -8.44 8.00 -3.68
N GLY A 250 -9.40 8.86 -3.36
CA GLY A 250 -10.82 8.50 -3.35
C GLY A 250 -11.32 8.07 -4.73
N THR A 251 -10.85 8.72 -5.82
CA THR A 251 -11.16 8.30 -7.20
C THR A 251 -10.51 6.95 -7.54
N ALA A 252 -9.26 6.74 -7.11
CA ALA A 252 -8.61 5.45 -7.29
C ALA A 252 -9.33 4.32 -6.53
N ALA A 253 -9.83 4.61 -5.32
CA ALA A 253 -10.63 3.68 -4.54
C ALA A 253 -11.95 3.32 -5.24
N GLU A 254 -12.66 4.31 -5.75
CA GLU A 254 -13.92 4.12 -6.49
C GLU A 254 -13.74 3.25 -7.72
N LEU A 255 -12.72 3.52 -8.53
CA LEU A 255 -12.38 2.69 -9.70
C LEU A 255 -12.02 1.26 -9.31
N TRP A 256 -11.32 1.07 -8.19
CA TRP A 256 -11.02 -0.25 -7.64
C TRP A 256 -12.30 -0.99 -7.23
N GLY A 257 -13.21 -0.31 -6.52
CA GLY A 257 -14.48 -0.89 -6.10
C GLY A 257 -15.35 -1.31 -7.29
N ASP A 258 -15.40 -0.48 -8.35
CA ASP A 258 -16.12 -0.81 -9.60
C ASP A 258 -15.50 -2.03 -10.29
N PHE A 259 -14.17 -2.08 -10.35
CA PHE A 259 -13.49 -3.23 -10.91
C PHE A 259 -13.82 -4.52 -10.15
N ILE A 260 -13.75 -4.50 -8.82
CA ILE A 260 -14.04 -5.69 -7.99
C ILE A 260 -15.50 -6.13 -8.13
N ARG A 261 -16.48 -5.21 -8.13
CA ARG A 261 -17.88 -5.54 -8.34
C ARG A 261 -18.10 -6.29 -9.66
N ARG A 262 -17.49 -5.81 -10.74
CA ARG A 262 -17.59 -6.43 -12.08
C ARG A 262 -16.82 -7.75 -12.15
N ALA A 263 -15.59 -7.79 -11.65
CA ALA A 263 -14.74 -8.98 -11.72
C ALA A 263 -15.28 -10.16 -10.90
N LEU A 264 -16.02 -9.87 -9.84
CA LEU A 264 -16.58 -10.89 -8.94
C LEU A 264 -18.11 -11.07 -9.09
N THR A 265 -18.69 -10.59 -10.20
CA THR A 265 -20.09 -10.87 -10.54
C THR A 265 -20.32 -12.38 -10.62
N GLY A 266 -21.31 -12.91 -9.88
CA GLY A 266 -21.62 -14.33 -9.80
C GLY A 266 -20.66 -15.17 -8.96
N VAL A 267 -19.60 -14.61 -8.38
CA VAL A 267 -18.70 -15.30 -7.45
C VAL A 267 -19.29 -15.25 -6.04
N PRO A 268 -19.46 -16.40 -5.36
CA PRO A 268 -19.96 -16.44 -3.98
C PRO A 268 -19.15 -15.56 -3.04
N VAL A 269 -19.84 -14.87 -2.12
CA VAL A 269 -19.18 -14.03 -1.12
C VAL A 269 -18.51 -14.90 -0.06
N ARG A 270 -17.24 -14.63 0.23
CA ARG A 270 -16.45 -15.29 1.28
C ARG A 270 -15.86 -14.25 2.22
N GLY A 271 -15.67 -14.63 3.50
CA GLY A 271 -14.91 -13.83 4.48
C GLY A 271 -13.41 -14.13 4.43
N PHE A 272 -12.60 -13.28 5.08
CA PHE A 272 -11.16 -13.48 5.32
C PHE A 272 -10.91 -14.51 6.42
#